data_ca4aa88cf2378ff4a86029f66015d6cb
#
_entry.id   ca4aa88cf2378ff4a86029f66015d6cb
#
_cell.length_a   1.000
_cell.length_b   1.000
_cell.length_c   1.000
_cell.angle_alpha   90.00
_cell.angle_beta   90.00
_cell.angle_gamma   90.00
#
_symmetry.space_group_name_H-M   'P 1'
#
loop_
_entity.id
_entity.type
_entity.pdbx_description
1 polymer ?
#
loop_
_entity_poly.entity_id
_entity_poly.type
_entity_poly.pdbx_seq_one_letter_code
_entity_poly.pdbx_strand_id
1 'polypeptide(L)'
;IVLLMYLHIFYQLKTGNDKEIYDVQDITKEKLEEICDLRQPALFNYMNQSIVEKSKEVFMDTEKKYKDMHLNICKSEFDSNENPVILTFENSKKLFNDDMNSNFTTSNNEDFLQKTKMRDILVETDSYLRPPLTSSVNYDICLGSDDSSTPLRYELNYRNFISVITGSVKIKLISPNKSMDLYEHKDYHKFKFSSPINVWNV
;
A
#
# COMPACT_ATOMS: atom_id res chain seq x y z
N ILE A 1 -26.34 -8.00 -20.41
CA ILE A 1 -26.75 -7.34 -19.16
C ILE A 1 -26.50 -8.28 -17.97
N VAL A 2 -27.04 -9.51 -17.94
CA VAL A 2 -26.90 -10.45 -16.80
C VAL A 2 -25.43 -10.71 -16.47
N LEU A 3 -24.58 -10.98 -17.47
CA LEU A 3 -23.15 -11.19 -17.25
C LEU A 3 -22.48 -9.95 -16.64
N LEU A 4 -22.79 -8.77 -17.13
CA LEU A 4 -22.24 -7.52 -16.58
C LEU A 4 -22.69 -7.28 -15.15
N MET A 5 -23.95 -7.55 -14.83
CA MET A 5 -24.45 -7.46 -13.45
C MET A 5 -23.75 -8.48 -12.53
N TYR A 6 -23.59 -9.71 -13.00
CA TYR A 6 -22.86 -10.73 -12.25
C TYR A 6 -21.42 -10.32 -11.97
N LEU A 7 -20.69 -9.85 -12.98
CA LEU A 7 -19.32 -9.39 -12.83
C LEU A 7 -19.25 -8.18 -11.87
N HIS A 8 -20.18 -7.23 -11.98
CA HIS A 8 -20.23 -6.11 -11.07
C HIS A 8 -20.48 -6.52 -9.62
N ILE A 9 -21.44 -7.40 -9.38
CA ILE A 9 -21.72 -7.90 -8.03
C ILE A 9 -20.51 -8.66 -7.48
N PHE A 10 -19.93 -9.57 -8.26
CA PHE A 10 -18.83 -10.40 -7.81
C PHE A 10 -17.57 -9.60 -7.53
N TYR A 11 -17.18 -8.70 -8.45
CA TYR A 11 -15.89 -7.99 -8.35
C TYR A 11 -15.97 -6.69 -7.58
N GLN A 12 -17.12 -6.01 -7.55
CA GLN A 12 -17.24 -4.67 -6.97
C GLN A 12 -18.01 -4.65 -5.64
N LEU A 13 -19.07 -5.43 -5.51
CA LEU A 13 -19.95 -5.35 -4.35
C LEU A 13 -19.71 -6.43 -3.29
N LYS A 14 -19.00 -7.51 -3.63
CA LYS A 14 -18.70 -8.55 -2.66
C LYS A 14 -17.76 -8.02 -1.58
N THR A 15 -18.18 -8.11 -0.32
CA THR A 15 -17.39 -7.72 0.86
C THR A 15 -17.26 -8.89 1.83
N GLY A 16 -16.13 -8.99 2.51
CA GLY A 16 -15.93 -9.87 3.65
C GLY A 16 -16.06 -9.08 4.95
N ASN A 17 -16.78 -9.63 5.93
CA ASN A 17 -16.92 -9.03 7.26
C ASN A 17 -16.28 -9.88 8.35
N ASP A 18 -15.62 -10.95 7.97
CA ASP A 18 -14.85 -11.78 8.89
C ASP A 18 -13.64 -10.96 9.41
N LYS A 19 -13.33 -11.13 10.68
CA LYS A 19 -12.23 -10.43 11.35
C LYS A 19 -10.95 -11.28 11.42
N GLU A 20 -11.02 -12.51 10.95
CA GLU A 20 -9.86 -13.39 10.93
C GLU A 20 -8.90 -12.99 9.81
N ILE A 21 -7.61 -13.05 10.12
CA ILE A 21 -6.54 -12.87 9.15
C ILE A 21 -6.04 -14.25 8.80
N TYR A 22 -6.05 -14.58 7.51
CA TYR A 22 -5.41 -15.80 7.03
C TYR A 22 -3.91 -15.65 7.08
N ASP A 23 -3.27 -16.36 8.02
CA ASP A 23 -1.81 -16.48 8.09
C ASP A 23 -1.41 -17.80 7.42
N VAL A 24 -0.79 -17.71 6.25
CA VAL A 24 -0.47 -18.87 5.44
C VAL A 24 1.01 -18.82 5.04
N GLN A 25 1.70 -19.89 5.37
CA GLN A 25 3.06 -20.12 4.88
C GLN A 25 2.97 -20.88 3.54
N ASP A 26 3.90 -20.63 2.62
CA ASP A 26 4.02 -21.37 1.36
C ASP A 26 2.71 -21.45 0.54
N ILE A 27 2.12 -20.31 0.30
CA ILE A 27 0.85 -20.23 -0.45
C ILE A 27 1.09 -20.33 -1.97
N THR A 28 0.34 -21.20 -2.66
CA THR A 28 0.31 -21.21 -4.12
C THR A 28 -0.58 -20.09 -4.66
N LYS A 29 -0.43 -19.76 -5.96
CA LYS A 29 -1.25 -18.73 -6.60
C LYS A 29 -2.74 -19.08 -6.51
N GLU A 30 -3.11 -20.33 -6.77
CA GLU A 30 -4.49 -20.80 -6.72
C GLU A 30 -5.08 -20.62 -5.32
N LYS A 31 -4.30 -20.96 -4.29
CA LYS A 31 -4.74 -20.79 -2.90
C LYS A 31 -4.85 -19.32 -2.49
N LEU A 32 -3.94 -18.49 -2.96
CA LEU A 32 -4.02 -17.04 -2.77
C LEU A 32 -5.31 -16.48 -3.41
N GLU A 33 -5.64 -16.91 -4.64
CA GLU A 33 -6.87 -16.52 -5.32
C GLU A 33 -8.11 -16.91 -4.51
N GLU A 34 -8.19 -18.16 -4.01
CA GLU A 34 -9.30 -18.62 -3.17
C GLU A 34 -9.49 -17.72 -1.93
N ILE A 35 -8.41 -17.45 -1.19
CA ILE A 35 -8.47 -16.61 0.01
C ILE A 35 -8.89 -15.18 -0.34
N CYS A 36 -8.29 -14.61 -1.37
CA CYS A 36 -8.65 -13.28 -1.82
C CYS A 36 -10.11 -13.17 -2.31
N ASP A 37 -10.66 -14.22 -2.89
CA ASP A 37 -12.05 -14.26 -3.31
C ASP A 37 -13.05 -14.31 -2.13
N LEU A 38 -12.60 -14.71 -0.95
CA LEU A 38 -13.37 -14.56 0.29
C LEU A 38 -13.42 -13.11 0.79
N ARG A 39 -12.62 -12.21 0.22
CA ARG A 39 -12.49 -10.83 0.66
C ARG A 39 -11.99 -10.68 2.09
N GLN A 40 -11.12 -11.57 2.49
CA GLN A 40 -10.47 -11.54 3.78
C GLN A 40 -9.00 -11.15 3.65
N PRO A 41 -8.44 -10.48 4.66
CA PRO A 41 -7.02 -10.16 4.66
C PRO A 41 -6.19 -11.42 4.81
N ALA A 42 -5.11 -11.52 4.03
CA ALA A 42 -4.15 -12.60 4.08
C ALA A 42 -2.75 -12.07 4.41
N LEU A 43 -2.07 -12.76 5.32
CA LEU A 43 -0.65 -12.59 5.61
C LEU A 43 0.08 -13.83 5.08
N PHE A 44 1.10 -13.63 4.26
CA PHE A 44 1.86 -14.74 3.70
C PHE A 44 3.31 -14.34 3.42
N ASN A 45 4.18 -15.33 3.43
CA ASN A 45 5.54 -15.16 2.97
C ASN A 45 5.60 -15.25 1.46
N TYR A 46 6.14 -14.22 0.82
CA TYR A 46 6.30 -14.25 -0.63
C TYR A 46 7.37 -15.26 -1.03
N MET A 47 6.96 -16.28 -1.80
CA MET A 47 7.82 -17.45 -2.10
C MET A 47 9.09 -17.08 -2.88
N ASN A 48 9.06 -16.05 -3.70
CA ASN A 48 10.23 -15.64 -4.46
C ASN A 48 11.11 -14.68 -3.67
N GLN A 49 11.88 -15.23 -2.74
CA GLN A 49 12.81 -14.44 -1.91
C GLN A 49 13.84 -13.67 -2.75
N SER A 50 14.18 -14.16 -3.95
CA SER A 50 15.11 -13.44 -4.83
C SER A 50 14.59 -12.07 -5.26
N ILE A 51 13.29 -11.90 -5.41
CA ILE A 51 12.69 -10.59 -5.72
C ILE A 51 12.81 -9.65 -4.52
N VAL A 52 12.58 -10.14 -3.32
CA VAL A 52 12.72 -9.35 -2.08
C VAL A 52 14.17 -8.91 -1.89
N GLU A 53 15.12 -9.81 -2.09
CA GLU A 53 16.56 -9.52 -2.01
C GLU A 53 17.00 -8.51 -3.07
N LYS A 54 16.60 -8.71 -4.32
CA LYS A 54 16.85 -7.73 -5.40
C LYS A 54 16.25 -6.35 -5.07
N SER A 55 15.03 -6.32 -4.50
CA SER A 55 14.42 -5.06 -4.10
C SER A 55 15.21 -4.35 -3.02
N LYS A 56 15.74 -5.09 -2.04
CA LYS A 56 16.65 -4.55 -1.02
C LYS A 56 17.95 -4.02 -1.62
N GLU A 57 18.59 -4.80 -2.48
CA GLU A 57 19.84 -4.40 -3.15
C GLU A 57 19.65 -3.12 -3.97
N VAL A 58 18.60 -3.08 -4.79
CA VAL A 58 18.31 -1.89 -5.60
C VAL A 58 17.97 -0.69 -4.71
N PHE A 59 17.25 -0.89 -3.60
CA PHE A 59 16.98 0.18 -2.66
C PHE A 59 18.27 0.72 -2.03
N MET A 60 19.17 -0.15 -1.60
CA MET A 60 20.48 0.25 -1.06
C MET A 60 21.37 0.94 -2.09
N ASP A 61 21.36 0.45 -3.34
CA ASP A 61 22.05 1.11 -4.46
C ASP A 61 21.43 2.48 -4.81
N THR A 62 20.13 2.60 -4.67
CA THR A 62 19.40 3.86 -4.89
C THR A 62 19.89 4.96 -3.97
N GLU A 63 20.23 4.64 -2.74
CA GLU A 63 20.80 5.59 -1.79
C GLU A 63 22.07 6.26 -2.29
N LYS A 64 22.87 5.53 -3.07
CA LYS A 64 24.14 6.04 -3.61
C LYS A 64 23.98 6.73 -4.96
N LYS A 65 23.15 6.16 -5.84
CA LYS A 65 23.05 6.57 -7.25
C LYS A 65 21.99 7.64 -7.49
N TYR A 66 20.94 7.64 -6.69
CA TYR A 66 19.72 8.42 -6.96
C TYR A 66 19.36 9.38 -5.80
N LYS A 67 20.35 9.81 -5.03
CA LYS A 67 20.19 10.70 -3.88
C LYS A 67 19.44 12.01 -4.20
N ASP A 68 19.56 12.49 -5.44
CA ASP A 68 18.94 13.75 -5.89
C ASP A 68 17.54 13.55 -6.48
N MET A 69 17.04 12.31 -6.51
CA MET A 69 15.67 12.03 -6.96
C MET A 69 14.64 12.55 -5.96
N HIS A 70 13.51 12.98 -6.49
CA HIS A 70 12.45 13.58 -5.68
C HIS A 70 11.46 12.53 -5.17
N LEU A 71 11.02 12.74 -3.94
CA LEU A 71 9.95 12.01 -3.26
C LEU A 71 8.86 12.97 -2.79
N ASN A 72 7.63 12.51 -2.82
CA ASN A 72 6.48 13.19 -2.26
C ASN A 72 6.36 12.84 -0.78
N ILE A 73 6.58 13.80 0.08
CA ILE A 73 6.50 13.65 1.53
C ILE A 73 5.16 14.18 2.01
N CYS A 74 4.45 13.38 2.77
CA CYS A 74 3.19 13.72 3.40
C CYS A 74 3.37 13.76 4.91
N LYS A 75 2.69 14.67 5.59
CA LYS A 75 2.57 14.58 7.04
C LYS A 75 1.63 13.45 7.43
N SER A 76 1.94 12.81 8.54
CA SER A 76 1.10 11.78 9.16
C SER A 76 -0.16 12.34 9.81
N GLU A 77 -0.29 13.67 9.89
CA GLU A 77 -1.47 14.32 10.45
C GLU A 77 -2.71 14.04 9.59
N PHE A 78 -3.83 13.89 10.28
CA PHE A 78 -5.13 13.50 9.71
C PHE A 78 -5.77 14.57 8.81
N ASP A 79 -5.11 15.72 8.60
CA ASP A 79 -5.62 16.75 7.71
C ASP A 79 -5.30 16.41 6.25
N SER A 80 -6.33 15.92 5.55
CA SER A 80 -6.26 15.45 4.17
C SER A 80 -6.00 16.54 3.13
N ASN A 81 -5.88 17.80 3.54
CA ASN A 81 -5.82 18.96 2.64
C ASN A 81 -4.39 19.46 2.37
N GLU A 82 -3.39 18.99 3.09
CA GLU A 82 -2.00 19.40 2.82
C GLU A 82 -1.49 18.76 1.53
N ASN A 83 -0.91 19.61 0.68
CA ASN A 83 -0.21 19.12 -0.50
C ASN A 83 1.12 18.48 -0.07
N PRO A 84 1.55 17.41 -0.72
CA PRO A 84 2.84 16.79 -0.42
C PRO A 84 3.98 17.77 -0.66
N VAL A 85 4.98 17.73 0.20
CA VAL A 85 6.23 18.45 0.02
C VAL A 85 7.18 17.59 -0.80
N ILE A 86 7.79 18.16 -1.81
CA ILE A 86 8.72 17.45 -2.67
C ILE A 86 10.14 17.66 -2.13
N LEU A 87 10.80 16.60 -1.72
CA LEU A 87 12.20 16.60 -1.26
C LEU A 87 13.02 15.61 -2.07
N THR A 88 14.34 15.85 -2.11
CA THR A 88 15.25 14.83 -2.65
C THR A 88 15.32 13.63 -1.72
N PHE A 89 15.65 12.46 -2.25
CA PHE A 89 15.76 11.22 -1.49
C PHE A 89 16.73 11.37 -0.30
N GLU A 90 17.87 12.02 -0.50
CA GLU A 90 18.84 12.30 0.56
C GLU A 90 18.25 13.18 1.69
N ASN A 91 17.54 14.25 1.32
CA ASN A 91 16.92 15.13 2.30
C ASN A 91 15.73 14.47 3.00
N SER A 92 14.99 13.62 2.29
CA SER A 92 13.91 12.81 2.88
C SER A 92 14.44 11.85 3.95
N LYS A 93 15.57 11.19 3.69
CA LYS A 93 16.22 10.35 4.70
C LYS A 93 16.67 11.13 5.92
N LYS A 94 17.28 12.30 5.72
CA LYS A 94 17.66 13.17 6.85
C LYS A 94 16.42 13.56 7.65
N LEU A 95 15.36 13.98 6.96
CA LEU A 95 14.09 14.32 7.61
C LEU A 95 13.55 13.16 8.45
N PHE A 96 13.51 11.95 7.90
CA PHE A 96 13.00 10.78 8.63
C PHE A 96 13.85 10.41 9.84
N ASN A 97 15.18 10.52 9.74
CA ASN A 97 16.09 10.23 10.85
C ASN A 97 16.01 11.27 11.96
N ASP A 98 15.74 12.54 11.61
CA ASP A 98 15.67 13.65 12.55
C ASP A 98 14.25 13.87 13.12
N ASP A 99 13.26 13.14 12.60
CA ASP A 99 11.86 13.30 12.98
C ASP A 99 11.55 12.59 14.30
N MET A 100 11.67 13.33 15.39
CA MET A 100 11.38 12.84 16.75
C MET A 100 9.87 12.64 17.02
N ASN A 101 9.00 13.11 16.14
CA ASN A 101 7.56 13.13 16.36
C ASN A 101 6.80 12.15 15.42
N SER A 102 7.52 11.37 14.62
CA SER A 102 6.91 10.36 13.73
C SER A 102 5.88 10.93 12.74
N ASN A 103 6.15 12.12 12.21
CA ASN A 103 5.16 12.92 11.47
C ASN A 103 5.19 12.71 9.96
N PHE A 104 6.19 12.03 9.40
CA PHE A 104 6.38 12.05 7.95
C PHE A 104 6.34 10.66 7.33
N THR A 105 5.62 10.57 6.22
CA THR A 105 5.55 9.39 5.35
C THR A 105 5.64 9.82 3.89
N THR A 106 5.85 8.87 2.99
CA THR A 106 5.79 9.13 1.55
C THR A 106 4.57 8.46 0.92
N SER A 107 4.08 9.02 -0.19
CA SER A 107 3.05 8.40 -1.01
C SER A 107 3.08 8.92 -2.45
N ASN A 108 2.53 8.14 -3.39
CA ASN A 108 2.44 8.49 -4.81
C ASN A 108 3.82 8.78 -5.45
N ASN A 109 4.75 7.84 -5.29
CA ASN A 109 6.13 7.93 -5.77
C ASN A 109 6.40 7.02 -6.98
N GLU A 110 5.44 6.89 -7.88
CA GLU A 110 5.58 6.08 -9.10
C GLU A 110 6.76 6.55 -9.97
N ASP A 111 6.94 7.86 -10.11
CA ASP A 111 8.08 8.43 -10.84
C ASP A 111 9.43 8.00 -10.26
N PHE A 112 9.54 7.94 -8.95
CA PHE A 112 10.73 7.47 -8.27
C PHE A 112 11.00 6.00 -8.58
N LEU A 113 9.97 5.14 -8.48
CA LEU A 113 10.07 3.72 -8.83
C LEU A 113 10.52 3.51 -10.27
N GLN A 114 9.98 4.28 -11.20
CA GLN A 114 10.30 4.18 -12.62
C GLN A 114 11.75 4.56 -12.91
N LYS A 115 12.20 5.70 -12.37
CA LYS A 115 13.56 6.22 -12.59
C LYS A 115 14.64 5.38 -11.92
N THR A 116 14.34 4.75 -10.79
CA THR A 116 15.26 3.86 -10.06
C THR A 116 15.22 2.42 -10.58
N LYS A 117 14.36 2.10 -11.55
CA LYS A 117 14.11 0.74 -12.07
C LYS A 117 13.56 -0.25 -11.03
N MET A 118 13.17 0.22 -9.86
CA MET A 118 12.51 -0.63 -8.86
C MET A 118 11.19 -1.16 -9.39
N ARG A 119 10.50 -0.39 -10.24
CA ARG A 119 9.26 -0.83 -10.90
C ARG A 119 9.45 -2.12 -11.68
N ASP A 120 10.57 -2.29 -12.39
CA ASP A 120 10.84 -3.47 -13.22
C ASP A 120 10.90 -4.75 -12.35
N ILE A 121 11.44 -4.63 -11.13
CA ILE A 121 11.49 -5.74 -10.16
C ILE A 121 10.08 -6.03 -9.63
N LEU A 122 9.31 -5.00 -9.32
CA LEU A 122 7.95 -5.18 -8.83
C LEU A 122 7.03 -5.81 -9.87
N VAL A 123 7.21 -5.50 -11.15
CA VAL A 123 6.49 -6.14 -12.27
C VAL A 123 6.73 -7.67 -12.31
N GLU A 124 7.88 -8.17 -11.89
CA GLU A 124 8.13 -9.62 -11.81
C GLU A 124 7.13 -10.31 -10.85
N THR A 125 6.59 -9.59 -9.86
CA THR A 125 5.60 -10.12 -8.92
C THR A 125 4.22 -10.34 -9.55
N ASP A 126 3.92 -9.73 -10.67
CA ASP A 126 2.62 -9.83 -11.34
C ASP A 126 2.29 -11.26 -11.74
N SER A 127 3.29 -12.04 -12.09
CA SER A 127 3.10 -13.45 -12.43
C SER A 127 2.38 -14.24 -11.32
N TYR A 128 2.57 -13.82 -10.07
CA TYR A 128 2.01 -14.45 -8.89
C TYR A 128 0.87 -13.64 -8.26
N LEU A 129 1.02 -12.33 -8.10
CA LEU A 129 0.08 -11.49 -7.36
C LEU A 129 -1.08 -10.95 -8.19
N ARG A 130 -0.88 -10.78 -9.50
CA ARG A 130 -1.90 -10.18 -10.36
C ARG A 130 -3.10 -11.09 -10.54
N PRO A 131 -4.32 -10.63 -10.18
CA PRO A 131 -5.54 -11.40 -10.41
C PRO A 131 -5.86 -11.57 -11.89
N PRO A 132 -6.62 -12.61 -12.25
CA PRO A 132 -7.15 -12.75 -13.61
C PRO A 132 -7.99 -11.53 -14.00
N LEU A 133 -8.00 -11.19 -15.29
CA LEU A 133 -8.81 -10.10 -15.87
C LEU A 133 -8.49 -8.71 -15.32
N THR A 134 -7.34 -8.52 -14.67
CA THR A 134 -6.91 -7.20 -14.22
C THR A 134 -6.41 -6.36 -15.38
N SER A 135 -7.00 -5.18 -15.59
CA SER A 135 -6.66 -4.27 -16.70
C SER A 135 -5.45 -3.40 -16.37
N SER A 136 -5.28 -2.99 -15.11
CA SER A 136 -4.18 -2.11 -14.68
C SER A 136 -3.62 -2.53 -13.33
N VAL A 137 -2.34 -2.25 -13.12
CA VAL A 137 -1.63 -2.44 -11.87
C VAL A 137 -0.84 -1.18 -11.57
N ASN A 138 -0.95 -0.68 -10.35
CA ASN A 138 -0.18 0.46 -9.86
C ASN A 138 0.82 -0.01 -8.81
N TYR A 139 1.99 0.57 -8.83
CA TYR A 139 3.04 0.32 -7.85
C TYR A 139 3.38 1.61 -7.14
N ASP A 140 3.63 1.53 -5.84
CA ASP A 140 4.11 2.65 -5.05
C ASP A 140 5.19 2.19 -4.08
N ILE A 141 5.96 3.13 -3.55
CA ILE A 141 6.90 2.93 -2.48
C ILE A 141 6.54 3.85 -1.31
N CYS A 142 6.36 3.25 -0.14
CA CYS A 142 6.12 3.97 1.09
C CYS A 142 7.37 3.90 1.98
N LEU A 143 7.86 5.07 2.36
CA LEU A 143 8.92 5.26 3.35
C LEU A 143 8.34 6.13 4.47
N GLY A 144 8.91 6.05 5.65
CA GLY A 144 8.44 6.89 6.75
C GLY A 144 9.45 7.00 7.87
N SER A 145 9.25 7.97 8.73
CA SER A 145 9.94 8.08 10.01
C SER A 145 9.58 6.89 10.90
N ASP A 146 10.43 6.58 11.88
CA ASP A 146 10.13 5.54 12.85
C ASP A 146 8.80 5.84 13.55
N ASP A 147 7.99 4.79 13.74
CA ASP A 147 6.64 4.85 14.32
C ASP A 147 5.65 5.81 13.62
N SER A 148 5.99 6.31 12.43
CA SER A 148 5.06 7.15 11.67
C SER A 148 3.81 6.36 11.26
N SER A 149 2.68 7.05 11.19
CA SER A 149 1.39 6.44 10.85
C SER A 149 0.73 7.14 9.66
N THR A 150 -0.07 6.42 8.93
CA THR A 150 -0.93 6.99 7.89
C THR A 150 -2.36 7.11 8.40
N PRO A 151 -3.12 8.12 7.93
CA PRO A 151 -4.55 8.20 8.20
C PRO A 151 -5.28 6.94 7.76
N LEU A 152 -6.37 6.62 8.42
CA LEU A 152 -7.27 5.55 8.01
C LEU A 152 -7.88 5.91 6.65
N ARG A 153 -7.65 5.08 5.66
CA ARG A 153 -8.12 5.28 4.29
C ARG A 153 -8.49 3.95 3.63
N TYR A 154 -9.27 4.02 2.58
CA TYR A 154 -9.45 2.88 1.69
C TYR A 154 -9.15 3.25 0.24
N GLU A 155 -8.74 2.27 -0.50
CA GLU A 155 -8.42 2.35 -1.91
C GLU A 155 -9.53 1.70 -2.73
N LEU A 156 -9.79 2.23 -3.93
CA LEU A 156 -10.77 1.64 -4.85
C LEU A 156 -10.24 0.43 -5.63
N ASN A 157 -9.02 0.02 -5.34
CA ASN A 157 -8.41 -1.12 -6.01
C ASN A 157 -9.10 -2.42 -5.64
N TYR A 158 -9.19 -3.32 -6.60
CA TYR A 158 -9.74 -4.66 -6.38
C TYR A 158 -8.95 -5.45 -5.33
N ARG A 159 -7.63 -5.33 -5.33
CA ARG A 159 -6.68 -5.87 -4.33
C ARG A 159 -5.54 -4.92 -4.09
N ASN A 160 -5.06 -4.88 -2.86
CA ASN A 160 -3.85 -4.20 -2.47
C ASN A 160 -2.90 -5.20 -1.82
N PHE A 161 -1.65 -5.18 -2.23
CA PHE A 161 -0.58 -5.96 -1.63
C PHE A 161 0.46 -5.03 -1.03
N ILE A 162 0.85 -5.30 0.21
CA ILE A 162 1.88 -4.54 0.91
C ILE A 162 3.04 -5.49 1.18
N SER A 163 4.20 -5.18 0.62
CA SER A 163 5.44 -5.92 0.84
C SER A 163 6.39 -5.09 1.70
N VAL A 164 6.83 -5.64 2.82
CA VAL A 164 7.80 -5.00 3.70
C VAL A 164 9.20 -5.36 3.22
N ILE A 165 9.94 -4.39 2.69
CA ILE A 165 11.31 -4.58 2.20
C ILE A 165 12.31 -4.44 3.34
N THR A 166 12.14 -3.42 4.19
CA THR A 166 13.00 -3.16 5.35
C THR A 166 12.15 -2.65 6.52
N GLY A 167 12.57 -2.93 7.73
CA GLY A 167 11.86 -2.53 8.95
C GLY A 167 10.64 -3.39 9.26
N SER A 168 9.63 -2.80 9.89
CA SER A 168 8.39 -3.45 10.25
C SER A 168 7.20 -2.52 10.03
N VAL A 169 6.03 -3.10 9.72
CA VAL A 169 4.79 -2.34 9.49
C VAL A 169 3.67 -2.97 10.32
N LYS A 170 2.95 -2.15 11.06
CA LYS A 170 1.74 -2.55 11.75
C LYS A 170 0.53 -2.07 10.96
N ILE A 171 -0.36 -2.97 10.59
CA ILE A 171 -1.56 -2.66 9.81
C ILE A 171 -2.79 -2.86 10.67
N LYS A 172 -3.66 -1.84 10.72
CA LYS A 172 -5.01 -1.96 11.29
C LYS A 172 -6.03 -1.96 10.17
N LEU A 173 -6.86 -2.99 10.13
CA LEU A 173 -7.95 -3.12 9.17
C LEU A 173 -9.28 -3.00 9.90
N ILE A 174 -10.22 -2.32 9.27
CA ILE A 174 -11.58 -2.16 9.78
C ILE A 174 -12.54 -2.79 8.78
N SER A 175 -13.43 -3.63 9.27
CA SER A 175 -14.37 -4.32 8.37
C SER A 175 -15.39 -3.35 7.77
N PRO A 176 -15.85 -3.58 6.53
CA PRO A 176 -16.74 -2.67 5.79
C PRO A 176 -18.06 -2.35 6.51
N ASN A 177 -18.58 -3.25 7.33
CA ASN A 177 -19.82 -3.04 8.09
C ASN A 177 -19.70 -1.95 9.18
N LYS A 178 -18.47 -1.49 9.47
CA LYS A 178 -18.18 -0.40 10.40
C LYS A 178 -17.91 0.94 9.71
N SER A 179 -18.04 1.02 8.39
CA SER A 179 -17.73 2.23 7.62
C SER A 179 -18.55 3.45 8.06
N MET A 180 -19.80 3.27 8.47
CA MET A 180 -20.65 4.38 8.94
C MET A 180 -20.14 5.02 10.23
N ASP A 181 -19.46 4.27 11.07
CA ASP A 181 -18.90 4.75 12.34
C ASP A 181 -17.58 5.54 12.13
N LEU A 182 -17.05 5.57 10.90
CA LEU A 182 -15.74 6.14 10.59
C LEU A 182 -15.77 7.60 10.14
N TYR A 183 -16.96 8.22 10.04
CA TYR A 183 -17.11 9.60 9.56
C TYR A 183 -16.36 9.86 8.26
N GLU A 184 -16.58 8.99 7.29
CA GLU A 184 -15.85 8.91 6.04
C GLU A 184 -15.95 10.23 5.24
N HIS A 185 -14.80 10.77 4.87
CA HIS A 185 -14.68 11.88 3.93
C HIS A 185 -14.37 11.33 2.53
N LYS A 186 -15.24 11.69 1.56
CA LYS A 186 -15.16 11.21 0.17
C LYS A 186 -14.81 12.35 -0.78
N ASP A 187 -13.58 12.36 -1.26
CA ASP A 187 -13.17 13.27 -2.33
C ASP A 187 -13.15 12.52 -3.67
N TYR A 188 -14.24 12.64 -4.41
CA TYR A 188 -14.40 12.02 -5.72
C TYR A 188 -13.55 12.66 -6.82
N HIS A 189 -13.06 13.88 -6.62
CA HIS A 189 -12.16 14.53 -7.58
C HIS A 189 -10.75 13.98 -7.50
N LYS A 190 -10.27 13.73 -6.31
CA LYS A 190 -8.93 13.18 -6.06
C LYS A 190 -8.94 11.67 -5.83
N PHE A 191 -10.12 11.03 -5.86
CA PHE A 191 -10.30 9.61 -5.48
C PHE A 191 -9.68 9.27 -4.12
N LYS A 192 -9.79 10.20 -3.17
CA LYS A 192 -9.33 9.99 -1.79
C LYS A 192 -10.51 9.73 -0.87
N PHE A 193 -10.40 8.65 -0.13
CA PHE A 193 -11.40 8.20 0.82
C PHE A 193 -10.70 7.96 2.15
N SER A 194 -10.96 8.82 3.11
CA SER A 194 -10.26 8.83 4.40
C SER A 194 -11.21 9.05 5.56
N SER A 195 -10.75 8.75 6.76
CA SER A 195 -11.46 9.01 8.00
C SER A 195 -10.63 9.93 8.89
N PRO A 196 -11.26 10.88 9.60
CA PRO A 196 -10.59 11.72 10.58
C PRO A 196 -10.24 10.98 11.87
N ILE A 197 -10.68 9.72 12.02
CA ILE A 197 -10.47 8.96 13.25
C ILE A 197 -9.02 8.47 13.32
N ASN A 198 -8.34 8.82 14.42
CA ASN A 198 -7.05 8.24 14.72
C ASN A 198 -7.22 6.89 15.44
N VAL A 199 -7.03 5.82 14.70
CA VAL A 199 -7.18 4.44 15.22
C VAL A 199 -6.00 3.98 16.08
N TRP A 200 -4.93 4.76 16.16
CA TRP A 200 -3.74 4.42 16.95
C TRP A 200 -3.82 4.91 18.40
N ASN A 201 -4.64 5.93 18.66
CA ASN A 201 -4.84 6.55 19.97
C ASN A 201 -6.11 6.07 20.67
N VAL A 202 -6.50 4.82 20.48
CA VAL A 202 -7.68 4.20 21.12
C VAL A 202 -7.25 3.31 22.26
#